data_64e059e9ba43d9bb2c1b5469bb83630b
#
_entry.id   64e059e9ba43d9bb2c1b5469bb83630b
#
_cell.length_a   1.000
_cell.length_b   1.000
_cell.length_c   1.000
_cell.angle_alpha   90.00
_cell.angle_beta   90.00
_cell.angle_gamma   90.00
#
_symmetry.space_group_name_H-M   'P 1'
#
loop_
_entity.id
_entity.type
_entity.pdbx_description
1 polymer ?
#
loop_
_entity_poly.entity_id
_entity_poly.type
_entity_poly.pdbx_seq_one_letter_code
_entity_poly.pdbx_strand_id
1 'polypeptide(L)'
;VTGPDTSAPATAQQHESPRPRTEPVPEVTAALSPRPEQFDRERTQVIRGLRGRRIPAVEAFGTALDGPTPEGLLPLWGPATGEWLIPPIGRGEIHRGREAPAVPDCGEPVDYGLTILDDGGPAGGRHHDERPTRGSSRSRAIWTLVDQVLSSGTNAVMSFVIAHSVSKSEFGAFAVAFAIFSLMIGFSKAVGTAPLGMKFSDVPPRVFRVAGAAGTGTALVIGLVCGVVTLAVGAAMGGSVGASLVAMGLVFPTLLLQDAWRQVFFAEGRPAAAAANDGIWAIVQFAAIYALIVRDVSTSWAMLLAWGGAAAVAAMLGVTQAGFKPAPSLVRQWVVEHRDVNGYMSAEYLTVQGAQQASTLLLGTLGAIDLVGALRGVQTLLGPTTILAVGIVSWAIPEFSRRKDLSAAARVRAAYALSAVIVAAGAAWGTIFLVLPTSIGHSLLGQTWEQTHDLLALSIVQQAGPAATVGPACMLYALGKAKLTFRANAVLAPQLVVYPIVGLEIGGGTGAVCGYILAFWVTVPIWFILVRRAAREVERDTAIALSGEPAGPAVQGRVPEHPTGTGNDQ
;
A
#
# COMPACT_ATOMS: atom_id res chain seq x y z
N VAL A 1 70.47 -19.90 -16.20
CA VAL A 1 71.24 -21.12 -15.93
C VAL A 1 70.24 -22.25 -15.74
N THR A 2 70.19 -23.04 -16.80
CA THR A 2 70.01 -24.49 -16.91
C THR A 2 68.75 -25.13 -16.29
N GLY A 3 67.90 -25.63 -17.21
CA GLY A 3 67.15 -26.87 -17.01
C GLY A 3 68.09 -28.08 -17.14
N PRO A 4 67.68 -29.34 -17.43
CA PRO A 4 66.35 -29.90 -17.74
C PRO A 4 66.13 -31.29 -17.13
N ASP A 5 65.06 -31.95 -17.55
CA ASP A 5 64.94 -33.38 -17.98
C ASP A 5 64.14 -34.36 -17.14
N THR A 6 63.17 -34.88 -17.89
CA THR A 6 62.79 -36.29 -18.17
C THR A 6 62.20 -37.13 -17.06
N SER A 7 61.00 -37.69 -17.20
CA SER A 7 60.71 -38.90 -18.00
C SER A 7 59.28 -39.42 -17.74
N ALA A 8 58.57 -39.79 -18.78
CA ALA A 8 57.42 -40.72 -18.79
C ALA A 8 57.99 -42.17 -18.90
N PRO A 9 57.17 -43.24 -19.01
CA PRO A 9 55.75 -43.49 -18.75
C PRO A 9 55.49 -44.80 -18.00
N ALA A 10 54.23 -45.09 -17.59
CA ALA A 10 53.82 -46.46 -17.30
C ALA A 10 52.32 -46.69 -17.60
N THR A 11 52.13 -47.57 -18.48
CA THR A 11 51.02 -48.41 -18.92
C THR A 11 50.17 -48.98 -17.76
N ALA A 12 48.81 -48.96 -17.88
CA ALA A 12 47.98 -49.97 -17.25
C ALA A 12 46.60 -50.03 -17.90
N GLN A 13 46.36 -51.07 -18.49
CA GLN A 13 45.29 -52.10 -18.51
C GLN A 13 43.83 -51.60 -18.47
N GLN A 14 43.20 -51.87 -19.61
CA GLN A 14 41.74 -51.93 -19.84
C GLN A 14 41.12 -53.07 -19.06
N HIS A 15 40.00 -52.81 -18.37
CA HIS A 15 39.02 -53.83 -17.96
C HIS A 15 37.70 -53.52 -18.63
N GLU A 16 37.40 -54.31 -19.65
CA GLU A 16 36.03 -54.40 -20.24
C GLU A 16 35.10 -55.09 -19.22
N SER A 17 33.91 -54.52 -19.08
CA SER A 17 32.73 -55.17 -18.50
C SER A 17 31.55 -55.12 -19.45
N PRO A 18 30.72 -56.18 -19.54
CA PRO A 18 29.89 -56.45 -20.69
C PRO A 18 28.57 -55.67 -20.70
N ARG A 19 28.12 -55.31 -21.90
CA ARG A 19 26.81 -54.72 -22.20
C ARG A 19 25.67 -55.70 -21.92
N PRO A 20 24.56 -55.27 -21.28
CA PRO A 20 23.32 -56.06 -21.30
C PRO A 20 22.54 -55.87 -22.59
N ARG A 21 21.96 -56.95 -23.04
CA ARG A 21 21.13 -57.16 -24.23
C ARG A 21 19.86 -56.28 -24.15
N THR A 22 19.55 -55.63 -25.25
CA THR A 22 18.25 -55.00 -25.54
C THR A 22 17.22 -56.05 -25.91
N GLU A 23 16.17 -56.15 -25.11
CA GLU A 23 14.88 -56.78 -25.55
C GLU A 23 13.95 -55.71 -26.12
N PRO A 24 13.15 -56.01 -27.13
CA PRO A 24 12.28 -55.06 -27.80
C PRO A 24 11.02 -54.78 -26.97
N VAL A 25 10.72 -53.47 -26.76
CA VAL A 25 9.47 -52.98 -26.18
C VAL A 25 8.35 -53.07 -27.22
N PRO A 26 7.16 -53.62 -26.89
CA PRO A 26 6.03 -53.66 -27.82
C PRO A 26 5.43 -52.25 -27.99
N GLU A 27 5.17 -51.89 -29.25
CA GLU A 27 4.34 -50.74 -29.64
C GLU A 27 2.96 -50.82 -28.98
N VAL A 28 2.63 -49.81 -28.15
CA VAL A 28 1.24 -49.53 -27.75
C VAL A 28 0.78 -48.32 -28.54
N THR A 29 -0.01 -48.63 -29.54
CA THR A 29 -0.68 -47.72 -30.47
C THR A 29 -1.72 -46.90 -29.74
N ALA A 30 -1.66 -45.61 -29.98
CA ALA A 30 -2.74 -44.60 -30.04
C ALA A 30 -4.08 -44.92 -29.36
N ALA A 31 -4.44 -44.15 -28.33
CA ALA A 31 -5.82 -43.69 -28.14
C ALA A 31 -5.85 -42.45 -27.22
N LEU A 32 -6.62 -41.48 -27.72
CA LEU A 32 -7.27 -40.38 -26.98
C LEU A 32 -6.50 -39.11 -26.74
N SER A 33 -6.34 -38.32 -27.79
CA SER A 33 -6.42 -36.87 -27.69
C SER A 33 -7.90 -36.45 -27.77
N PRO A 34 -8.47 -35.72 -26.82
CA PRO A 34 -9.82 -35.19 -26.98
C PRO A 34 -9.84 -34.12 -28.06
N ARG A 35 -10.87 -34.18 -28.93
CA ARG A 35 -11.07 -33.24 -30.04
C ARG A 35 -11.29 -31.81 -29.54
N PRO A 36 -10.83 -30.78 -30.26
CA PRO A 36 -10.97 -29.35 -29.86
C PRO A 36 -12.42 -28.88 -29.63
N GLU A 37 -13.39 -29.53 -30.25
CA GLU A 37 -14.82 -29.19 -30.13
C GLU A 37 -15.45 -29.52 -28.76
N GLN A 38 -14.85 -30.40 -27.96
CA GLN A 38 -15.35 -30.71 -26.61
C GLN A 38 -14.95 -29.64 -25.62
N PHE A 39 -13.79 -29.08 -25.79
CA PHE A 39 -13.28 -27.98 -24.94
C PHE A 39 -14.11 -26.68 -25.06
N ASP A 40 -14.60 -26.36 -26.24
CA ASP A 40 -15.46 -25.19 -26.49
C ASP A 40 -16.89 -25.35 -25.95
N ARG A 41 -17.40 -26.54 -25.88
CA ARG A 41 -18.76 -26.81 -25.32
C ARG A 41 -18.79 -26.71 -23.80
N GLU A 42 -17.78 -27.17 -23.10
CA GLU A 42 -17.68 -27.01 -21.64
C GLU A 42 -17.45 -25.56 -21.24
N ARG A 43 -16.60 -24.83 -21.98
CA ARG A 43 -16.39 -23.39 -21.79
C ARG A 43 -17.69 -22.60 -21.96
N THR A 44 -18.53 -22.95 -22.92
CA THR A 44 -19.80 -22.27 -23.18
C THR A 44 -20.86 -22.59 -22.12
N GLN A 45 -20.84 -23.77 -21.51
CA GLN A 45 -21.76 -24.12 -20.42
C GLN A 45 -21.40 -23.41 -19.11
N VAL A 46 -20.12 -23.27 -18.77
CA VAL A 46 -19.66 -22.51 -17.59
C VAL A 46 -20.02 -21.02 -17.71
N ILE A 47 -19.88 -20.43 -18.91
CA ILE A 47 -20.27 -19.05 -19.16
C ILE A 47 -21.80 -18.84 -19.09
N ARG A 48 -22.61 -19.83 -19.46
CA ARG A 48 -24.07 -19.75 -19.32
C ARG A 48 -24.56 -19.92 -17.88
N GLY A 49 -23.86 -20.69 -17.05
CA GLY A 49 -24.18 -20.88 -15.63
C GLY A 49 -23.99 -19.57 -14.81
N LEU A 50 -23.03 -18.70 -15.21
CA LEU A 50 -22.75 -17.44 -14.57
C LEU A 50 -23.71 -16.30 -14.96
N ARG A 51 -24.45 -16.41 -16.09
CA ARG A 51 -25.42 -15.40 -16.52
C ARG A 51 -26.79 -15.47 -15.82
N GLY A 52 -27.07 -16.53 -15.05
CA GLY A 52 -28.40 -16.80 -14.46
C GLY A 52 -28.64 -16.18 -13.06
N ARG A 53 -27.66 -15.62 -12.39
CA ARG A 53 -27.88 -15.01 -11.06
C ARG A 53 -27.77 -13.48 -11.14
N ARG A 54 -28.92 -12.83 -11.38
CA ARG A 54 -29.10 -11.40 -11.10
C ARG A 54 -29.22 -11.23 -9.58
N ILE A 55 -28.17 -10.68 -8.95
CA ILE A 55 -28.26 -10.11 -7.60
C ILE A 55 -28.55 -8.61 -7.80
N PRO A 56 -29.59 -8.02 -7.17
CA PRO A 56 -29.92 -6.62 -7.35
C PRO A 56 -28.76 -5.73 -6.84
N ALA A 57 -28.20 -4.92 -7.72
CA ALA A 57 -27.01 -4.13 -7.45
C ALA A 57 -27.25 -2.88 -6.55
N VAL A 58 -28.49 -2.59 -6.17
CA VAL A 58 -28.85 -1.33 -5.48
C VAL A 58 -28.94 -1.51 -3.97
N GLU A 59 -29.27 -2.69 -3.46
CA GLU A 59 -29.33 -2.93 -1.99
C GLU A 59 -27.95 -3.23 -1.37
N ALA A 60 -27.00 -3.72 -2.16
CA ALA A 60 -25.66 -4.05 -1.63
C ALA A 60 -24.83 -2.82 -1.21
N PHE A 61 -25.12 -1.63 -1.74
CA PHE A 61 -24.39 -0.40 -1.37
C PHE A 61 -24.85 0.16 -0.03
N GLY A 62 -26.14 -0.02 0.33
CA GLY A 62 -26.69 0.39 1.63
C GLY A 62 -26.28 -0.56 2.76
N THR A 63 -26.28 -1.86 2.51
CA THR A 63 -25.96 -2.89 3.52
C THR A 63 -24.46 -3.09 3.74
N ALA A 64 -23.60 -2.77 2.76
CA ALA A 64 -22.14 -2.78 2.95
C ALA A 64 -21.66 -1.70 3.94
N LEU A 65 -22.45 -0.65 4.15
CA LEU A 65 -22.19 0.39 5.13
C LEU A 65 -22.77 0.07 6.52
N ASP A 66 -23.70 -0.90 6.66
CA ASP A 66 -24.39 -1.21 7.90
C ASP A 66 -24.05 -2.57 8.52
N GLY A 67 -23.27 -3.40 7.86
CA GLY A 67 -22.72 -4.64 8.42
C GLY A 67 -21.63 -4.39 9.46
N PRO A 68 -21.43 -5.30 10.45
CA PRO A 68 -20.26 -5.23 11.31
C PRO A 68 -19.01 -5.28 10.43
N THR A 69 -18.09 -4.33 10.62
CA THR A 69 -16.75 -4.38 10.01
C THR A 69 -16.11 -5.72 10.35
N PRO A 70 -15.58 -6.48 9.39
CA PRO A 70 -14.84 -7.69 9.72
C PRO A 70 -13.74 -7.34 10.73
N GLU A 71 -13.72 -8.02 11.86
CA GLU A 71 -12.70 -7.84 12.88
C GLU A 71 -11.32 -8.06 12.24
N GLY A 72 -10.52 -7.02 12.15
CA GLY A 72 -9.16 -7.08 11.56
C GLY A 72 -8.87 -6.08 10.44
N LEU A 73 -9.83 -5.30 9.95
CA LEU A 73 -9.60 -4.25 8.97
C LEU A 73 -9.12 -2.96 9.66
N LEU A 74 -7.81 -2.79 9.72
CA LEU A 74 -7.18 -1.57 10.22
C LEU A 74 -6.53 -0.84 9.05
N PRO A 75 -7.09 0.27 8.56
CA PRO A 75 -6.41 1.15 7.62
C PRO A 75 -5.37 1.97 8.39
N LEU A 76 -4.11 1.79 8.03
CA LEU A 76 -3.00 2.53 8.59
C LEU A 76 -2.58 3.64 7.63
N TRP A 77 -2.85 4.86 8.03
CA TRP A 77 -2.49 6.07 7.32
C TRP A 77 -1.09 6.54 7.69
N GLY A 78 -0.17 6.61 6.70
CA GLY A 78 1.05 7.39 6.80
C GLY A 78 0.91 8.65 5.93
N PRO A 79 0.98 9.87 6.48
CA PRO A 79 1.01 11.06 5.65
C PRO A 79 2.38 11.15 4.97
N ALA A 80 2.48 11.23 3.69
CA ALA A 80 3.63 11.55 2.85
C ALA A 80 4.26 10.45 1.98
N THR A 81 4.18 9.17 2.30
CA THR A 81 4.84 8.13 1.47
C THR A 81 3.88 7.19 0.75
N GLY A 82 2.58 7.29 0.97
CA GLY A 82 1.59 6.37 0.38
C GLY A 82 1.71 4.93 0.92
N GLU A 83 2.38 4.74 2.05
CA GLU A 83 2.65 3.42 2.59
C GLU A 83 1.59 3.00 3.61
N TRP A 84 0.98 1.85 3.33
CA TRP A 84 0.04 1.17 4.20
C TRP A 84 0.81 0.13 5.01
N LEU A 85 0.76 0.21 6.32
CA LEU A 85 1.22 -0.87 7.18
C LEU A 85 0.04 -1.77 7.54
N ILE A 86 0.05 -2.98 7.03
CA ILE A 86 -0.81 -4.05 7.53
C ILE A 86 -0.07 -4.69 8.70
N PRO A 87 -0.55 -4.56 9.95
CA PRO A 87 0.09 -5.26 11.07
C PRO A 87 -0.02 -6.77 10.86
N PRO A 88 0.99 -7.55 11.23
CA PRO A 88 0.85 -8.99 11.26
C PRO A 88 -0.26 -9.34 12.25
N ILE A 89 -1.32 -9.99 11.78
CA ILE A 89 -2.42 -10.49 12.61
C ILE A 89 -1.80 -11.50 13.58
N GLY A 90 -1.63 -11.09 14.83
CA GLY A 90 -1.19 -11.97 15.91
C GLY A 90 -2.24 -13.07 16.09
N ARG A 91 -1.84 -14.33 16.01
CA ARG A 91 -2.68 -15.46 16.41
C ARG A 91 -3.00 -15.28 17.88
N GLY A 92 -4.28 -15.00 18.21
CA GLY A 92 -4.78 -15.18 19.56
C GLY A 92 -4.56 -16.64 19.97
N GLU A 93 -4.03 -16.85 21.16
CA GLU A 93 -3.97 -18.16 21.77
C GLU A 93 -5.37 -18.74 21.87
N ILE A 94 -5.63 -19.82 21.13
CA ILE A 94 -6.87 -20.57 21.21
C ILE A 94 -6.88 -21.30 22.55
N HIS A 95 -7.64 -20.79 23.50
CA HIS A 95 -8.02 -21.55 24.68
C HIS A 95 -8.76 -22.82 24.25
N ARG A 96 -8.16 -24.00 24.49
CA ARG A 96 -8.80 -25.29 24.35
C ARG A 96 -9.95 -25.38 25.34
N GLY A 97 -11.17 -25.41 24.83
CA GLY A 97 -12.30 -25.78 25.65
C GLY A 97 -13.61 -25.05 25.30
N ARG A 98 -14.10 -25.22 24.06
CA ARG A 98 -15.53 -25.20 23.71
C ARG A 98 -15.65 -25.64 22.24
N GLU A 99 -16.53 -26.61 21.99
CA GLU A 99 -16.86 -27.05 20.64
C GLU A 99 -17.32 -25.86 19.80
N ALA A 100 -16.63 -25.62 18.70
CA ALA A 100 -16.99 -24.60 17.73
C ALA A 100 -18.25 -25.05 16.97
N PRO A 101 -19.21 -24.14 16.70
CA PRO A 101 -20.33 -24.44 15.80
C PRO A 101 -19.77 -24.76 14.40
N ALA A 102 -20.39 -25.73 13.73
CA ALA A 102 -20.02 -26.21 12.42
C ALA A 102 -19.89 -25.04 11.42
N VAL A 103 -18.72 -24.89 10.83
CA VAL A 103 -18.45 -23.93 9.74
C VAL A 103 -19.28 -24.36 8.53
N PRO A 104 -20.05 -23.46 7.89
CA PRO A 104 -20.73 -23.80 6.64
C PRO A 104 -19.68 -24.17 5.58
N ASP A 105 -19.95 -25.24 4.87
CA ASP A 105 -19.12 -25.80 3.78
C ASP A 105 -18.82 -24.69 2.75
N CYS A 106 -17.57 -24.21 2.73
CA CYS A 106 -17.11 -23.28 1.73
C CYS A 106 -16.97 -24.06 0.44
N GLY A 107 -17.86 -23.83 -0.51
CA GLY A 107 -17.92 -24.49 -1.80
C GLY A 107 -16.56 -24.67 -2.46
N GLU A 108 -16.48 -25.70 -3.31
CA GLU A 108 -15.27 -26.17 -3.99
C GLU A 108 -14.38 -25.04 -4.52
N PRO A 109 -13.05 -25.18 -4.42
CA PRO A 109 -12.10 -24.19 -4.90
C PRO A 109 -12.27 -23.94 -6.39
N VAL A 110 -12.50 -22.69 -6.76
CA VAL A 110 -12.61 -22.24 -8.15
C VAL A 110 -11.28 -22.53 -8.86
N ASP A 111 -11.32 -23.36 -9.90
CA ASP A 111 -10.16 -23.66 -10.75
C ASP A 111 -9.88 -22.45 -11.66
N TYR A 112 -8.77 -21.76 -11.39
CA TYR A 112 -8.35 -20.56 -12.12
C TYR A 112 -7.67 -20.86 -13.48
N GLY A 113 -7.58 -22.14 -13.90
CA GLY A 113 -7.03 -22.52 -15.21
C GLY A 113 -5.60 -22.06 -15.50
N LEU A 114 -4.80 -21.80 -14.47
CA LEU A 114 -3.39 -21.44 -14.59
C LEU A 114 -2.55 -22.72 -14.77
N THR A 115 -1.90 -22.84 -15.93
CA THR A 115 -0.87 -23.85 -16.17
C THR A 115 0.31 -23.55 -15.23
N ILE A 116 0.37 -24.22 -14.09
CA ILE A 116 1.56 -24.25 -13.26
C ILE A 116 2.55 -25.11 -14.02
N LEU A 117 3.74 -24.58 -14.33
CA LEU A 117 4.84 -25.36 -14.86
C LEU A 117 5.15 -26.45 -13.83
N ASP A 118 4.71 -27.67 -14.13
CA ASP A 118 4.98 -28.86 -13.35
C ASP A 118 6.43 -29.27 -13.68
N ASP A 119 7.36 -28.96 -12.78
CA ASP A 119 8.69 -29.55 -12.82
C ASP A 119 8.52 -31.03 -12.48
N GLY A 120 8.42 -31.86 -13.53
CA GLY A 120 8.28 -33.30 -13.46
C GLY A 120 9.46 -33.97 -12.74
N GLY A 121 9.39 -33.98 -11.41
CA GLY A 121 10.22 -34.82 -10.56
C GLY A 121 9.52 -36.13 -10.23
N PRO A 122 10.23 -37.29 -10.16
CA PRO A 122 9.64 -38.60 -10.01
C PRO A 122 8.86 -38.74 -8.71
N ALA A 123 7.63 -39.20 -8.79
CA ALA A 123 6.77 -39.57 -7.68
C ALA A 123 7.41 -40.72 -6.87
N GLY A 124 7.98 -40.43 -5.73
CA GLY A 124 8.59 -41.46 -4.87
C GLY A 124 9.41 -40.87 -3.72
N GLY A 125 8.79 -40.14 -2.83
CA GLY A 125 9.50 -39.65 -1.63
C GLY A 125 8.51 -39.14 -0.59
N ARG A 126 8.60 -39.67 0.60
CA ARG A 126 7.84 -39.33 1.81
C ARG A 126 7.62 -37.83 1.89
N HIS A 127 6.37 -37.37 1.80
CA HIS A 127 5.99 -36.01 2.12
C HIS A 127 6.34 -35.74 3.59
N HIS A 128 7.57 -35.30 3.86
CA HIS A 128 7.83 -34.42 4.98
C HIS A 128 7.15 -33.10 4.62
N ASP A 129 6.08 -32.78 5.32
CA ASP A 129 5.50 -31.43 5.41
C ASP A 129 6.57 -30.52 6.05
N GLU A 130 7.64 -30.22 5.34
CA GLU A 130 8.52 -29.12 5.65
C GLU A 130 7.80 -27.83 5.29
N ARG A 131 6.85 -27.45 6.16
CA ARG A 131 6.47 -26.05 6.26
C ARG A 131 7.77 -25.29 6.48
N PRO A 132 8.15 -24.35 5.58
CA PRO A 132 9.32 -23.54 5.82
C PRO A 132 9.17 -22.95 7.21
N THR A 133 10.17 -23.11 8.07
CA THR A 133 10.18 -22.66 9.46
C THR A 133 9.79 -21.19 9.47
N ARG A 134 8.51 -20.90 9.72
CA ARG A 134 7.99 -19.53 9.84
C ARG A 134 8.79 -18.91 10.98
N GLY A 135 9.68 -17.98 10.64
CA GLY A 135 10.48 -17.26 11.63
C GLY A 135 9.59 -16.76 12.76
N SER A 136 10.12 -16.66 13.96
CA SER A 136 9.35 -16.22 15.13
C SER A 136 8.63 -14.92 14.82
N SER A 137 7.48 -14.66 15.42
CA SER A 137 6.71 -13.42 15.24
C SER A 137 7.59 -12.18 15.46
N ARG A 138 8.54 -12.26 16.41
CA ARG A 138 9.53 -11.22 16.68
C ARG A 138 10.48 -11.00 15.48
N SER A 139 10.96 -12.05 14.85
CA SER A 139 11.83 -11.93 13.66
C SER A 139 11.11 -11.28 12.50
N ARG A 140 9.85 -11.62 12.25
CA ARG A 140 9.04 -11.00 11.19
C ARG A 140 8.82 -9.51 11.45
N ALA A 141 8.49 -9.13 12.70
CA ALA A 141 8.33 -7.73 13.07
C ALA A 141 9.62 -6.93 12.86
N ILE A 142 10.78 -7.49 13.23
CA ILE A 142 12.08 -6.84 13.02
C ILE A 142 12.34 -6.64 11.51
N TRP A 143 12.13 -7.66 10.69
CA TRP A 143 12.36 -7.54 9.24
C TRP A 143 11.39 -6.57 8.56
N THR A 144 10.13 -6.51 9.01
CA THR A 144 9.17 -5.49 8.54
C THR A 144 9.64 -4.08 8.89
N LEU A 145 10.19 -3.90 10.09
CA LEU A 145 10.73 -2.60 10.52
C LEU A 145 12.00 -2.23 9.73
N VAL A 146 12.88 -3.19 9.49
CA VAL A 146 14.09 -3.01 8.66
C VAL A 146 13.70 -2.60 7.24
N ASP A 147 12.73 -3.29 6.64
CA ASP A 147 12.22 -2.95 5.32
C ASP A 147 11.62 -1.55 5.29
N GLN A 148 10.81 -1.19 6.29
CA GLN A 148 10.21 0.15 6.38
C GLN A 148 11.26 1.26 6.48
N VAL A 149 12.27 1.06 7.32
CA VAL A 149 13.39 2.02 7.47
C VAL A 149 14.21 2.08 6.18
N LEU A 150 14.47 0.94 5.55
CA LEU A 150 15.21 0.87 4.30
C LEU A 150 14.46 1.60 3.17
N SER A 151 13.19 1.29 2.95
CA SER A 151 12.36 1.89 1.90
C SER A 151 12.20 3.40 2.11
N SER A 152 11.78 3.83 3.29
CA SER A 152 11.60 5.25 3.59
C SER A 152 12.92 6.02 3.61
N GLY A 153 13.97 5.45 4.21
CA GLY A 153 15.30 6.04 4.25
C GLY A 153 15.90 6.21 2.87
N THR A 154 15.78 5.19 2.02
CA THR A 154 16.25 5.23 0.63
C THR A 154 15.55 6.31 -0.19
N ASN A 155 14.23 6.44 -0.06
CA ASN A 155 13.46 7.50 -0.72
C ASN A 155 13.83 8.90 -0.23
N ALA A 156 14.08 9.06 1.08
CA ALA A 156 14.53 10.33 1.64
C ALA A 156 15.94 10.70 1.12
N VAL A 157 16.90 9.77 1.19
CA VAL A 157 18.27 9.98 0.68
C VAL A 157 18.24 10.28 -0.81
N MET A 158 17.47 9.55 -1.61
CA MET A 158 17.27 9.83 -3.02
C MET A 158 16.77 11.27 -3.24
N SER A 159 15.75 11.70 -2.49
CA SER A 159 15.20 13.05 -2.61
C SER A 159 16.24 14.13 -2.27
N PHE A 160 17.07 13.91 -1.23
CA PHE A 160 18.18 14.82 -0.89
C PHE A 160 19.23 14.87 -1.99
N VAL A 161 19.66 13.71 -2.51
CA VAL A 161 20.67 13.63 -3.57
C VAL A 161 20.17 14.35 -4.82
N ILE A 162 18.92 14.14 -5.23
CA ILE A 162 18.33 14.83 -6.38
C ILE A 162 18.24 16.33 -6.11
N ALA A 163 17.69 16.75 -4.95
CA ALA A 163 17.55 18.16 -4.60
C ALA A 163 18.89 18.90 -4.61
N HIS A 164 19.98 18.24 -4.18
CA HIS A 164 21.33 18.79 -4.22
C HIS A 164 21.91 18.88 -5.63
N SER A 165 21.57 17.92 -6.49
CA SER A 165 22.23 17.74 -7.82
C SER A 165 21.55 18.50 -8.96
N VAL A 166 20.31 18.99 -8.78
CA VAL A 166 19.53 19.66 -9.83
C VAL A 166 19.14 21.09 -9.45
N SER A 167 18.71 21.90 -10.43
CA SER A 167 18.17 23.25 -10.16
C SER A 167 16.83 23.22 -9.42
N LYS A 168 16.40 24.36 -8.85
CA LYS A 168 15.10 24.49 -8.16
C LYS A 168 13.93 24.05 -9.04
N SER A 169 13.89 24.50 -10.30
CA SER A 169 12.80 24.16 -11.21
C SER A 169 12.83 22.69 -11.63
N GLU A 170 14.00 22.10 -11.79
CA GLU A 170 14.15 20.66 -12.05
C GLU A 170 13.68 19.84 -10.83
N PHE A 171 14.02 20.25 -9.60
CA PHE A 171 13.52 19.59 -8.40
C PHE A 171 12.00 19.72 -8.24
N GLY A 172 11.45 20.87 -8.63
CA GLY A 172 10.00 21.07 -8.71
C GLY A 172 9.35 20.13 -9.74
N ALA A 173 9.95 19.98 -10.93
CA ALA A 173 9.49 19.03 -11.94
C ALA A 173 9.54 17.57 -11.45
N PHE A 174 10.63 17.18 -10.76
CA PHE A 174 10.71 15.91 -10.06
C PHE A 174 9.57 15.73 -9.04
N ALA A 175 9.30 16.77 -8.22
CA ALA A 175 8.28 16.71 -7.19
C ALA A 175 6.87 16.53 -7.76
N VAL A 176 6.54 17.17 -8.90
CA VAL A 176 5.29 16.96 -9.64
C VAL A 176 5.16 15.51 -10.10
N ALA A 177 6.19 14.96 -10.75
CA ALA A 177 6.18 13.57 -11.19
C ALA A 177 6.06 12.59 -10.01
N PHE A 178 6.75 12.88 -8.90
CA PHE A 178 6.68 12.10 -7.67
C PHE A 178 5.30 12.17 -6.99
N ALA A 179 4.60 13.31 -7.09
CA ALA A 179 3.22 13.44 -6.57
C ALA A 179 2.25 12.51 -7.31
N ILE A 180 2.38 12.41 -8.65
CA ILE A 180 1.60 11.46 -9.45
C ILE A 180 1.93 10.02 -9.06
N PHE A 181 3.22 9.70 -8.91
CA PHE A 181 3.64 8.39 -8.44
C PHE A 181 3.04 8.06 -7.06
N SER A 182 3.11 8.98 -6.10
CA SER A 182 2.58 8.79 -4.74
C SER A 182 1.07 8.56 -4.74
N LEU A 183 0.34 9.23 -5.64
CA LEU A 183 -1.09 8.99 -5.82
C LEU A 183 -1.37 7.60 -6.39
N MET A 184 -0.64 7.20 -7.41
CA MET A 184 -0.89 5.95 -8.13
C MET A 184 -0.41 4.71 -7.37
N ILE A 185 0.68 4.78 -6.61
CA ILE A 185 1.16 3.65 -5.82
C ILE A 185 0.16 3.24 -4.76
N GLY A 186 -0.45 4.19 -4.03
CA GLY A 186 -1.46 3.87 -3.02
C GLY A 186 -2.76 3.37 -3.63
N PHE A 187 -3.18 3.93 -4.78
CA PHE A 187 -4.31 3.40 -5.53
C PHE A 187 -4.05 1.97 -6.03
N SER A 188 -2.86 1.71 -6.56
CA SER A 188 -2.44 0.36 -6.99
C SER A 188 -2.43 -0.63 -5.83
N LYS A 189 -1.97 -0.22 -4.65
CA LYS A 189 -2.06 -1.04 -3.43
C LYS A 189 -3.50 -1.35 -3.06
N ALA A 190 -4.37 -0.35 -3.03
CA ALA A 190 -5.77 -0.52 -2.65
C ALA A 190 -6.51 -1.51 -3.57
N VAL A 191 -6.29 -1.43 -4.89
CA VAL A 191 -6.98 -2.27 -5.88
C VAL A 191 -6.27 -3.61 -6.11
N GLY A 192 -4.93 -3.61 -6.14
CA GLY A 192 -4.14 -4.78 -6.53
C GLY A 192 -3.79 -5.69 -5.37
N THR A 193 -3.21 -5.15 -4.30
CA THR A 193 -2.53 -5.97 -3.30
C THR A 193 -3.15 -5.96 -1.90
N ALA A 194 -4.00 -4.99 -1.55
CA ALA A 194 -4.68 -4.98 -0.26
C ALA A 194 -5.51 -6.26 0.00
N PRO A 195 -6.25 -6.83 -0.96
CA PRO A 195 -6.96 -8.09 -0.74
C PRO A 195 -6.04 -9.26 -0.38
N LEU A 196 -4.78 -9.28 -0.87
CA LEU A 196 -3.82 -10.35 -0.54
C LEU A 196 -3.56 -10.45 0.96
N GLY A 197 -3.26 -9.31 1.58
CA GLY A 197 -3.01 -9.27 3.02
C GLY A 197 -4.24 -9.61 3.85
N MET A 198 -5.43 -9.23 3.38
CA MET A 198 -6.68 -9.37 4.13
C MET A 198 -7.32 -10.75 3.99
N LYS A 199 -7.34 -11.30 2.76
CA LYS A 199 -8.11 -12.52 2.46
C LYS A 199 -7.24 -13.75 2.22
N PHE A 200 -5.95 -13.57 1.90
CA PHE A 200 -5.08 -14.66 1.44
C PHE A 200 -3.83 -14.90 2.29
N SER A 201 -3.70 -14.26 3.43
CA SER A 201 -2.52 -14.45 4.30
C SER A 201 -2.42 -15.82 4.97
N ASP A 202 -3.51 -16.59 5.05
CA ASP A 202 -3.57 -17.91 5.71
C ASP A 202 -4.17 -19.02 4.82
N VAL A 203 -3.99 -18.91 3.50
CA VAL A 203 -4.44 -19.91 2.53
C VAL A 203 -3.31 -20.84 2.10
N PRO A 204 -3.61 -22.00 1.48
CA PRO A 204 -2.59 -22.89 0.92
C PRO A 204 -1.70 -22.19 -0.11
N PRO A 205 -0.39 -22.56 -0.22
CA PRO A 205 0.56 -21.89 -1.11
C PRO A 205 0.14 -21.81 -2.58
N ARG A 206 -0.56 -22.82 -3.09
CA ARG A 206 -1.08 -22.82 -4.48
C ARG A 206 -2.12 -21.72 -4.68
N VAL A 207 -3.07 -21.57 -3.76
CA VAL A 207 -4.12 -20.52 -3.81
C VAL A 207 -3.47 -19.14 -3.66
N PHE A 208 -2.50 -19.00 -2.75
CA PHE A 208 -1.76 -17.76 -2.57
C PHE A 208 -1.03 -17.32 -3.85
N ARG A 209 -0.35 -18.23 -4.54
CA ARG A 209 0.35 -17.92 -5.80
C ARG A 209 -0.58 -17.39 -6.88
N VAL A 210 -1.77 -17.98 -7.03
CA VAL A 210 -2.78 -17.50 -7.99
C VAL A 210 -3.27 -16.11 -7.63
N ALA A 211 -3.61 -15.89 -6.36
CA ALA A 211 -4.03 -14.59 -5.87
C ALA A 211 -2.90 -13.53 -6.00
N GLY A 212 -1.66 -13.91 -5.68
CA GLY A 212 -0.49 -13.07 -5.85
C GLY A 212 -0.22 -12.70 -7.31
N ALA A 213 -0.37 -13.67 -8.24
CA ALA A 213 -0.25 -13.43 -9.68
C ALA A 213 -1.35 -12.46 -10.19
N ALA A 214 -2.57 -12.58 -9.69
CA ALA A 214 -3.68 -11.68 -10.05
C ALA A 214 -3.46 -10.26 -9.47
N GLY A 215 -3.05 -10.14 -8.20
CA GLY A 215 -2.76 -8.86 -7.55
C GLY A 215 -1.60 -8.12 -8.20
N THR A 216 -0.48 -8.81 -8.46
CA THR A 216 0.69 -8.22 -9.17
C THR A 216 0.38 -7.92 -10.64
N GLY A 217 -0.42 -8.76 -11.30
CA GLY A 217 -0.94 -8.49 -12.65
C GLY A 217 -1.81 -7.23 -12.68
N THR A 218 -2.62 -7.00 -11.65
CA THR A 218 -3.44 -5.80 -11.51
C THR A 218 -2.55 -4.56 -11.33
N ALA A 219 -1.54 -4.60 -10.47
CA ALA A 219 -0.60 -3.51 -10.29
C ALA A 219 0.16 -3.18 -11.59
N LEU A 220 0.59 -4.20 -12.33
CA LEU A 220 1.25 -4.03 -13.63
C LEU A 220 0.33 -3.33 -14.65
N VAL A 221 -0.94 -3.75 -14.76
CA VAL A 221 -1.90 -3.12 -15.69
C VAL A 221 -2.20 -1.68 -15.29
N ILE A 222 -2.38 -1.40 -13.99
CA ILE A 222 -2.53 -0.03 -13.50
C ILE A 222 -1.29 0.78 -13.87
N GLY A 223 -0.08 0.25 -13.66
CA GLY A 223 1.18 0.89 -14.03
C GLY A 223 1.29 1.18 -15.52
N LEU A 224 0.87 0.26 -16.39
CA LEU A 224 0.85 0.46 -17.84
C LEU A 224 -0.13 1.55 -18.24
N VAL A 225 -1.36 1.54 -17.73
CA VAL A 225 -2.38 2.55 -18.04
C VAL A 225 -1.93 3.92 -17.55
N CYS A 226 -1.52 4.03 -16.29
CA CYS A 226 -1.03 5.28 -15.72
C CYS A 226 0.25 5.75 -16.44
N GLY A 227 1.12 4.82 -16.82
CA GLY A 227 2.33 5.10 -17.58
C GLY A 227 2.03 5.75 -18.93
N VAL A 228 1.13 5.16 -19.71
CA VAL A 228 0.69 5.71 -21.01
C VAL A 228 0.06 7.10 -20.86
N VAL A 229 -0.83 7.26 -19.88
CA VAL A 229 -1.48 8.56 -19.63
C VAL A 229 -0.45 9.62 -19.22
N THR A 230 0.43 9.30 -18.28
CA THR A 230 1.46 10.23 -17.78
C THR A 230 2.45 10.61 -18.88
N LEU A 231 2.84 9.64 -19.72
CA LEU A 231 3.69 9.87 -20.88
C LEU A 231 3.03 10.79 -21.91
N ALA A 232 1.76 10.55 -22.24
CA ALA A 232 1.01 11.38 -23.16
C ALA A 232 0.86 12.83 -22.66
N VAL A 233 0.52 13.00 -21.37
CA VAL A 233 0.45 14.32 -20.73
C VAL A 233 1.82 15.01 -20.75
N GLY A 234 2.88 14.31 -20.40
CA GLY A 234 4.24 14.84 -20.41
C GLY A 234 4.69 15.28 -21.79
N ALA A 235 4.40 14.48 -22.82
CA ALA A 235 4.70 14.84 -24.21
C ALA A 235 3.93 16.08 -24.68
N ALA A 236 2.70 16.29 -24.19
CA ALA A 236 1.90 17.46 -24.53
C ALA A 236 2.34 18.74 -23.79
N MET A 237 2.85 18.61 -22.55
CA MET A 237 3.25 19.76 -21.72
C MET A 237 4.60 20.35 -22.13
N GLY A 238 5.60 19.52 -22.49
CA GLY A 238 6.96 19.98 -22.78
C GLY A 238 7.71 20.52 -21.56
N GLY A 239 8.88 21.09 -21.76
CA GLY A 239 9.73 21.63 -20.70
C GLY A 239 10.25 20.57 -19.72
N SER A 240 10.79 21.00 -18.57
CA SER A 240 11.34 20.09 -17.54
C SER A 240 10.26 19.22 -16.88
N VAL A 241 9.06 19.77 -16.66
CA VAL A 241 7.93 19.03 -16.13
C VAL A 241 7.48 17.97 -17.13
N GLY A 242 7.32 18.33 -18.41
CA GLY A 242 6.96 17.37 -19.46
C GLY A 242 7.96 16.25 -19.58
N ALA A 243 9.27 16.56 -19.61
CA ALA A 243 10.33 15.55 -19.66
C ALA A 243 10.31 14.61 -18.43
N SER A 244 10.07 15.16 -17.24
CA SER A 244 9.94 14.37 -16.00
C SER A 244 8.72 13.46 -16.02
N LEU A 245 7.58 13.94 -16.55
CA LEU A 245 6.39 13.13 -16.71
C LEU A 245 6.56 12.02 -17.75
N VAL A 246 7.25 12.29 -18.87
CA VAL A 246 7.60 11.25 -19.86
C VAL A 246 8.48 10.17 -19.21
N ALA A 247 9.52 10.58 -18.48
CA ALA A 247 10.38 9.65 -17.76
C ALA A 247 9.59 8.81 -16.73
N MET A 248 8.72 9.46 -15.94
CA MET A 248 7.86 8.77 -14.99
C MET A 248 6.92 7.80 -15.69
N GLY A 249 6.29 8.20 -16.80
CA GLY A 249 5.41 7.34 -17.59
C GLY A 249 6.07 6.04 -18.05
N LEU A 250 7.34 6.13 -18.48
CA LEU A 250 8.12 4.96 -18.89
C LEU A 250 8.41 3.98 -17.76
N VAL A 251 8.61 4.48 -16.53
CA VAL A 251 9.00 3.65 -15.39
C VAL A 251 7.84 3.25 -14.49
N PHE A 252 6.64 3.78 -14.68
CA PHE A 252 5.46 3.46 -13.87
C PHE A 252 5.18 1.96 -13.74
N PRO A 253 5.18 1.17 -14.83
CA PRO A 253 4.87 -0.26 -14.74
C PRO A 253 5.81 -0.99 -13.79
N THR A 254 7.10 -0.64 -13.84
CA THR A 254 8.13 -1.29 -13.02
C THR A 254 8.09 -0.85 -11.56
N LEU A 255 7.82 0.42 -11.31
CA LEU A 255 7.66 0.96 -9.95
C LEU A 255 6.47 0.34 -9.23
N LEU A 256 5.30 0.26 -9.87
CA LEU A 256 4.11 -0.34 -9.26
C LEU A 256 4.24 -1.85 -9.12
N LEU A 257 4.91 -2.52 -10.04
CA LEU A 257 5.17 -3.96 -9.94
C LEU A 257 6.15 -4.28 -8.81
N GLN A 258 7.22 -3.48 -8.64
CA GLN A 258 8.18 -3.65 -7.55
C GLN A 258 7.48 -3.52 -6.19
N ASP A 259 6.65 -2.48 -6.01
CA ASP A 259 5.89 -2.32 -4.79
C ASP A 259 4.88 -3.47 -4.57
N ALA A 260 4.25 -3.96 -5.64
CA ALA A 260 3.34 -5.10 -5.55
C ALA A 260 4.06 -6.36 -5.04
N TRP A 261 5.30 -6.63 -5.48
CA TRP A 261 6.11 -7.73 -4.95
C TRP A 261 6.38 -7.59 -3.46
N ARG A 262 6.71 -6.38 -3.01
CA ARG A 262 6.89 -6.07 -1.59
C ARG A 262 5.66 -6.47 -0.78
N GLN A 263 4.45 -6.09 -1.25
CA GLN A 263 3.19 -6.45 -0.59
C GLN A 263 2.93 -7.97 -0.62
N VAL A 264 3.26 -8.65 -1.72
CA VAL A 264 3.16 -10.12 -1.82
C VAL A 264 4.04 -10.78 -0.74
N PHE A 265 5.29 -10.35 -0.59
CA PHE A 265 6.19 -10.94 0.42
C PHE A 265 5.70 -10.68 1.85
N PHE A 266 5.10 -9.53 2.13
CA PHE A 266 4.47 -9.28 3.43
C PHE A 266 3.26 -10.19 3.66
N ALA A 267 2.38 -10.33 2.68
CA ALA A 267 1.20 -11.18 2.78
C ALA A 267 1.57 -12.67 2.93
N GLU A 268 2.65 -13.11 2.28
CA GLU A 268 3.21 -14.47 2.41
C GLU A 268 3.90 -14.71 3.77
N GLY A 269 4.17 -13.65 4.52
CA GLY A 269 4.90 -13.71 5.79
C GLY A 269 6.41 -13.82 5.64
N ARG A 270 6.97 -13.31 4.54
CA ARG A 270 8.40 -13.28 4.18
C ARG A 270 8.96 -11.85 4.10
N PRO A 271 8.89 -11.03 5.15
CA PRO A 271 9.35 -9.64 5.12
C PRO A 271 10.86 -9.50 4.81
N ALA A 272 11.66 -10.50 5.12
CA ALA A 272 13.08 -10.51 4.74
C ALA A 272 13.27 -10.53 3.21
N ALA A 273 12.37 -11.16 2.44
CA ALA A 273 12.42 -11.13 0.98
C ALA A 273 12.05 -9.74 0.44
N ALA A 274 11.10 -9.04 1.07
CA ALA A 274 10.79 -7.65 0.77
C ALA A 274 12.00 -6.76 1.01
N ALA A 275 12.59 -6.82 2.20
CA ALA A 275 13.80 -6.05 2.54
C ALA A 275 14.99 -6.33 1.62
N ALA A 276 15.20 -7.57 1.18
CA ALA A 276 16.23 -7.92 0.22
C ALA A 276 15.95 -7.31 -1.17
N ASN A 277 14.70 -7.32 -1.62
CA ASN A 277 14.29 -6.71 -2.89
C ASN A 277 14.50 -5.19 -2.87
N ASP A 278 14.04 -4.52 -1.80
CA ASP A 278 14.24 -3.08 -1.59
C ASP A 278 15.73 -2.72 -1.45
N GLY A 279 16.53 -3.57 -0.81
CA GLY A 279 17.97 -3.39 -0.69
C GLY A 279 18.69 -3.42 -2.05
N ILE A 280 18.31 -4.34 -2.94
CA ILE A 280 18.85 -4.40 -4.29
C ILE A 280 18.41 -3.17 -5.09
N TRP A 281 17.15 -2.78 -5.00
CA TRP A 281 16.68 -1.53 -5.60
C TRP A 281 17.50 -0.33 -5.13
N ALA A 282 17.72 -0.20 -3.82
CA ALA A 282 18.53 0.86 -3.23
C ALA A 282 19.96 0.90 -3.80
N ILE A 283 20.64 -0.24 -3.86
CA ILE A 283 22.00 -0.34 -4.38
C ILE A 283 22.06 0.08 -5.85
N VAL A 284 21.16 -0.46 -6.69
CA VAL A 284 21.14 -0.18 -8.14
C VAL A 284 20.80 1.28 -8.40
N GLN A 285 19.80 1.87 -7.70
CA GLN A 285 19.42 3.26 -7.90
C GLN A 285 20.54 4.24 -7.50
N PHE A 286 21.20 4.01 -6.35
CA PHE A 286 22.28 4.89 -5.93
C PHE A 286 23.49 4.78 -6.85
N ALA A 287 23.82 3.59 -7.34
CA ALA A 287 24.86 3.42 -8.34
C ALA A 287 24.52 4.15 -9.66
N ALA A 288 23.26 4.05 -10.12
CA ALA A 288 22.81 4.72 -11.33
C ALA A 288 22.80 6.25 -11.19
N ILE A 289 22.27 6.77 -10.05
CA ILE A 289 22.26 8.22 -9.78
C ILE A 289 23.68 8.75 -9.63
N TYR A 290 24.57 8.04 -8.93
CA TYR A 290 25.99 8.42 -8.82
C TYR A 290 26.66 8.48 -10.19
N ALA A 291 26.39 7.52 -11.08
CA ALA A 291 26.92 7.53 -12.44
C ALA A 291 26.43 8.74 -13.26
N LEU A 292 25.20 9.23 -13.04
CA LEU A 292 24.69 10.45 -13.66
C LEU A 292 25.42 11.68 -13.12
N ILE A 293 25.60 11.78 -11.80
CA ILE A 293 26.28 12.91 -11.15
C ILE A 293 27.74 13.02 -11.64
N VAL A 294 28.47 11.91 -11.71
CA VAL A 294 29.87 11.90 -12.21
C VAL A 294 29.96 12.31 -13.69
N ARG A 295 28.87 12.20 -14.44
CA ARG A 295 28.79 12.62 -15.86
C ARG A 295 28.17 14.02 -16.01
N ASP A 296 28.02 14.79 -14.93
CA ASP A 296 27.42 16.12 -14.89
C ASP A 296 25.98 16.17 -15.46
N VAL A 297 25.24 15.06 -15.38
CA VAL A 297 23.84 15.00 -15.79
C VAL A 297 22.96 15.43 -14.62
N SER A 298 22.48 16.67 -14.64
CA SER A 298 21.70 17.32 -13.56
C SER A 298 20.25 17.62 -13.96
N THR A 299 19.58 16.64 -14.60
CA THR A 299 18.18 16.77 -15.02
C THR A 299 17.26 15.82 -14.26
N SER A 300 16.08 16.30 -13.90
CA SER A 300 15.08 15.53 -13.14
C SER A 300 14.62 14.26 -13.87
N TRP A 301 14.44 14.34 -15.19
CA TRP A 301 14.00 13.18 -15.97
C TRP A 301 15.04 12.05 -15.99
N ALA A 302 16.34 12.38 -16.04
CA ALA A 302 17.40 11.37 -16.01
C ALA A 302 17.47 10.68 -14.63
N MET A 303 17.33 11.46 -13.55
CA MET A 303 17.27 10.92 -12.19
C MET A 303 16.05 10.01 -11.98
N LEU A 304 14.88 10.38 -12.55
CA LEU A 304 13.67 9.55 -12.51
C LEU A 304 13.85 8.24 -13.29
N LEU A 305 14.52 8.27 -14.46
CA LEU A 305 14.85 7.06 -15.22
C LEU A 305 15.82 6.16 -14.47
N ALA A 306 16.82 6.72 -13.80
CA ALA A 306 17.76 5.96 -12.97
C ALA A 306 17.04 5.27 -11.81
N TRP A 307 16.17 6.00 -11.09
CA TRP A 307 15.37 5.50 -9.98
C TRP A 307 14.40 4.39 -10.41
N GLY A 308 13.60 4.65 -11.45
CA GLY A 308 12.60 3.69 -11.93
C GLY A 308 13.21 2.55 -12.74
N GLY A 309 14.35 2.78 -13.42
CA GLY A 309 15.11 1.72 -14.07
C GLY A 309 15.71 0.73 -13.06
N ALA A 310 16.16 1.23 -11.91
CA ALA A 310 16.57 0.38 -10.79
C ALA A 310 15.38 -0.42 -10.23
N ALA A 311 14.18 0.17 -10.16
CA ALA A 311 12.97 -0.56 -9.79
C ALA A 311 12.63 -1.67 -10.80
N ALA A 312 12.95 -1.52 -12.08
CA ALA A 312 12.78 -2.58 -13.08
C ALA A 312 13.64 -3.82 -12.76
N VAL A 313 14.87 -3.61 -12.31
CA VAL A 313 15.75 -4.71 -11.86
C VAL A 313 15.13 -5.43 -10.66
N ALA A 314 14.68 -4.69 -9.67
CA ALA A 314 14.04 -5.26 -8.48
C ALA A 314 12.71 -5.95 -8.81
N ALA A 315 11.91 -5.40 -9.74
CA ALA A 315 10.66 -6.00 -10.20
C ALA A 315 10.89 -7.34 -10.93
N MET A 316 11.93 -7.43 -11.77
CA MET A 316 12.33 -8.68 -12.43
C MET A 316 12.81 -9.71 -11.40
N LEU A 317 13.62 -9.28 -10.44
CA LEU A 317 14.06 -10.15 -9.34
C LEU A 317 12.88 -10.64 -8.51
N GLY A 318 11.86 -9.80 -8.28
CA GLY A 318 10.63 -10.17 -7.58
C GLY A 318 9.92 -11.38 -8.18
N VAL A 319 9.94 -11.52 -9.51
CA VAL A 319 9.39 -12.70 -10.22
C VAL A 319 10.10 -13.99 -9.79
N THR A 320 11.43 -13.96 -9.72
CA THR A 320 12.22 -15.13 -9.31
C THR A 320 12.10 -15.42 -7.82
N GLN A 321 12.06 -14.39 -6.98
CA GLN A 321 11.88 -14.52 -5.53
C GLN A 321 10.50 -15.06 -5.14
N ALA A 322 9.45 -14.68 -5.86
CA ALA A 322 8.08 -15.13 -5.63
C ALA A 322 7.81 -16.52 -6.23
N GLY A 323 8.52 -16.90 -7.30
CA GLY A 323 8.33 -18.17 -7.99
C GLY A 323 7.07 -18.21 -8.86
N PHE A 324 6.50 -17.06 -9.24
CA PHE A 324 5.38 -16.93 -10.18
C PHE A 324 5.43 -15.59 -10.93
N LYS A 325 4.72 -15.52 -12.06
CA LYS A 325 4.65 -14.32 -12.90
C LYS A 325 3.36 -13.53 -12.63
N PRO A 326 3.37 -12.19 -12.83
CA PRO A 326 2.15 -11.40 -12.85
C PRO A 326 1.16 -11.94 -13.90
N ALA A 327 -0.13 -11.97 -13.58
CA ALA A 327 -1.18 -12.45 -14.49
C ALA A 327 -2.16 -11.33 -14.88
N PRO A 328 -1.84 -10.49 -15.89
CA PRO A 328 -2.71 -9.41 -16.35
C PRO A 328 -4.08 -9.89 -16.85
N SER A 329 -4.19 -11.14 -17.32
CA SER A 329 -5.44 -11.75 -17.76
C SER A 329 -6.48 -11.88 -16.65
N LEU A 330 -6.06 -11.93 -15.39
CA LEU A 330 -6.94 -12.08 -14.22
C LEU A 330 -7.43 -10.76 -13.63
N VAL A 331 -6.99 -9.61 -14.14
CA VAL A 331 -7.30 -8.28 -13.57
C VAL A 331 -8.79 -8.04 -13.41
N ARG A 332 -9.58 -8.30 -14.47
CA ARG A 332 -11.03 -8.07 -14.44
C ARG A 332 -11.71 -8.94 -13.37
N GLN A 333 -11.34 -10.20 -13.29
CA GLN A 333 -11.87 -11.12 -12.29
C GLN A 333 -11.47 -10.66 -10.90
N TRP A 334 -10.19 -10.36 -10.66
CA TRP A 334 -9.65 -9.86 -9.39
C TRP A 334 -10.38 -8.63 -8.87
N VAL A 335 -10.54 -7.62 -9.73
CA VAL A 335 -11.20 -6.36 -9.34
C VAL A 335 -12.68 -6.56 -9.04
N VAL A 336 -13.39 -7.41 -9.82
CA VAL A 336 -14.82 -7.66 -9.60
C VAL A 336 -15.08 -8.49 -8.35
N GLU A 337 -14.27 -9.52 -8.10
CA GLU A 337 -14.43 -10.40 -6.93
C GLU A 337 -14.10 -9.70 -5.61
N HIS A 338 -13.20 -8.71 -5.64
CA HIS A 338 -12.76 -7.99 -4.44
C HIS A 338 -13.26 -6.55 -4.39
N ARG A 339 -14.32 -6.21 -5.14
CA ARG A 339 -14.85 -4.84 -5.25
C ARG A 339 -15.26 -4.22 -3.91
N ASP A 340 -15.68 -5.02 -2.95
CA ASP A 340 -16.00 -4.64 -1.58
C ASP A 340 -14.78 -4.04 -0.85
N VAL A 341 -13.65 -4.76 -0.88
CA VAL A 341 -12.38 -4.31 -0.29
C VAL A 341 -11.76 -3.20 -1.13
N ASN A 342 -11.63 -3.42 -2.45
CA ASN A 342 -10.99 -2.49 -3.36
C ASN A 342 -11.69 -1.12 -3.38
N GLY A 343 -13.03 -1.12 -3.38
CA GLY A 343 -13.82 0.11 -3.37
C GLY A 343 -13.63 0.92 -2.10
N TYR A 344 -13.73 0.26 -0.94
CA TYR A 344 -13.54 0.90 0.36
C TYR A 344 -12.12 1.45 0.52
N MET A 345 -11.10 0.61 0.27
CA MET A 345 -9.70 0.99 0.41
C MET A 345 -9.31 2.13 -0.54
N SER A 346 -9.79 2.08 -1.79
CA SER A 346 -9.56 3.15 -2.76
C SER A 346 -10.24 4.45 -2.35
N ALA A 347 -11.50 4.40 -1.90
CA ALA A 347 -12.23 5.58 -1.45
C ALA A 347 -11.56 6.22 -0.24
N GLU A 348 -11.14 5.43 0.74
CA GLU A 348 -10.44 5.93 1.92
C GLU A 348 -9.09 6.57 1.56
N TYR A 349 -8.29 5.89 0.75
CA TYR A 349 -7.01 6.42 0.29
C TYR A 349 -7.17 7.73 -0.49
N LEU A 350 -8.07 7.74 -1.48
CA LEU A 350 -8.27 8.91 -2.34
C LEU A 350 -8.86 10.11 -1.58
N THR A 351 -9.58 9.88 -0.50
CA THR A 351 -10.22 10.95 0.27
C THR A 351 -9.21 11.94 0.84
N VAL A 352 -8.13 11.48 1.47
CA VAL A 352 -7.14 12.39 2.06
C VAL A 352 -5.87 12.44 1.22
N GLN A 353 -5.27 11.29 0.93
CA GLN A 353 -4.02 11.23 0.20
C GLN A 353 -4.20 11.68 -1.25
N GLY A 354 -5.31 11.28 -1.87
CA GLY A 354 -5.70 11.76 -3.18
C GLY A 354 -5.90 13.26 -3.21
N ALA A 355 -6.61 13.83 -2.24
CA ALA A 355 -6.82 15.27 -2.15
C ALA A 355 -5.51 16.03 -1.94
N GLN A 356 -4.61 15.52 -1.10
CA GLN A 356 -3.31 16.14 -0.85
C GLN A 356 -2.42 16.14 -2.10
N GLN A 357 -2.35 15.02 -2.82
CA GLN A 357 -1.57 14.94 -4.06
C GLN A 357 -2.22 15.78 -5.18
N ALA A 358 -3.55 15.78 -5.28
CA ALA A 358 -4.27 16.64 -6.24
C ALA A 358 -3.98 18.12 -5.97
N SER A 359 -3.97 18.55 -4.71
CA SER A 359 -3.58 19.91 -4.34
C SER A 359 -2.15 20.24 -4.78
N THR A 360 -1.21 19.36 -4.54
CA THR A 360 0.20 19.51 -4.97
C THR A 360 0.30 19.65 -6.49
N LEU A 361 -0.42 18.82 -7.25
CA LEU A 361 -0.46 18.87 -8.72
C LEU A 361 -1.07 20.17 -9.23
N LEU A 362 -2.18 20.62 -8.63
CA LEU A 362 -2.82 21.88 -8.98
C LEU A 362 -1.91 23.09 -8.69
N LEU A 363 -1.21 23.11 -7.57
CA LEU A 363 -0.19 24.14 -7.29
C LEU A 363 0.87 24.18 -8.40
N GLY A 364 1.34 22.99 -8.85
CA GLY A 364 2.29 22.89 -9.96
C GLY A 364 1.74 23.43 -11.29
N THR A 365 0.48 23.15 -11.61
CA THR A 365 -0.16 23.64 -12.86
C THR A 365 -0.45 25.14 -12.83
N LEU A 366 -0.63 25.73 -11.64
CA LEU A 366 -0.79 27.17 -11.45
C LEU A 366 0.54 27.95 -11.51
N GLY A 367 1.64 27.30 -11.93
CA GLY A 367 2.93 27.93 -12.12
C GLY A 367 3.81 27.98 -10.88
N ALA A 368 3.39 27.37 -9.77
CA ALA A 368 4.13 27.35 -8.51
C ALA A 368 5.08 26.13 -8.40
N ILE A 369 5.83 25.80 -9.47
CA ILE A 369 6.68 24.62 -9.53
C ILE A 369 7.78 24.63 -8.46
N ASP A 370 8.41 25.78 -8.24
CA ASP A 370 9.45 25.94 -7.22
C ASP A 370 8.87 25.72 -5.81
N LEU A 371 7.63 26.17 -5.57
CA LEU A 371 6.91 25.90 -4.32
C LEU A 371 6.67 24.40 -4.13
N VAL A 372 6.29 23.68 -5.18
CA VAL A 372 6.09 22.22 -5.12
C VAL A 372 7.42 21.52 -4.78
N GLY A 373 8.53 21.99 -5.34
CA GLY A 373 9.87 21.55 -4.96
C GLY A 373 10.20 21.83 -3.49
N ALA A 374 9.94 23.05 -3.01
CA ALA A 374 10.15 23.41 -1.61
C ALA A 374 9.29 22.59 -0.64
N LEU A 375 8.00 22.38 -0.96
CA LEU A 375 7.11 21.49 -0.19
C LEU A 375 7.60 20.05 -0.16
N ARG A 376 8.18 19.57 -1.26
CA ARG A 376 8.82 18.26 -1.30
C ARG A 376 10.06 18.21 -0.42
N GLY A 377 10.87 19.26 -0.43
CA GLY A 377 12.00 19.42 0.50
C GLY A 377 11.57 19.33 1.96
N VAL A 378 10.51 20.07 2.35
CA VAL A 378 9.91 19.99 3.69
C VAL A 378 9.45 18.56 4.02
N GLN A 379 8.71 17.92 3.12
CA GLN A 379 8.25 16.54 3.33
C GLN A 379 9.41 15.57 3.54
N THR A 380 10.53 15.78 2.86
CA THR A 380 11.72 14.94 2.99
C THR A 380 12.38 15.16 4.36
N LEU A 381 12.54 16.41 4.80
CA LEU A 381 13.09 16.74 6.13
C LEU A 381 12.22 16.19 7.27
N LEU A 382 10.91 16.35 7.17
CA LEU A 382 9.95 15.92 8.19
C LEU A 382 9.55 14.45 8.07
N GLY A 383 10.01 13.74 7.03
CA GLY A 383 9.67 12.32 6.76
C GLY A 383 9.84 11.36 7.95
N PRO A 384 10.93 11.43 8.73
CA PRO A 384 11.11 10.56 9.90
C PRO A 384 9.97 10.66 10.93
N THR A 385 9.30 11.79 11.05
CA THR A 385 8.16 11.96 11.96
C THR A 385 6.95 11.13 11.51
N THR A 386 6.79 10.95 10.23
CA THR A 386 5.75 10.11 9.63
C THR A 386 5.99 8.63 9.94
N ILE A 387 7.24 8.16 9.80
CA ILE A 387 7.62 6.78 10.14
C ILE A 387 7.35 6.51 11.61
N LEU A 388 7.69 7.45 12.49
CA LEU A 388 7.41 7.36 13.92
C LEU A 388 5.89 7.26 14.17
N ALA A 389 5.09 8.12 13.54
CA ALA A 389 3.64 8.11 13.70
C ALA A 389 3.03 6.76 13.26
N VAL A 390 3.48 6.22 12.14
CA VAL A 390 3.04 4.90 11.64
C VAL A 390 3.39 3.78 12.62
N GLY A 391 4.61 3.77 13.16
CA GLY A 391 5.02 2.79 14.18
C GLY A 391 4.15 2.87 15.44
N ILE A 392 3.86 4.08 15.91
CA ILE A 392 3.00 4.32 17.07
C ILE A 392 1.56 3.84 16.81
N VAL A 393 1.00 4.14 15.64
CA VAL A 393 -0.36 3.71 15.25
C VAL A 393 -0.48 2.18 15.26
N SER A 394 0.51 1.48 14.74
CA SER A 394 0.54 0.01 14.69
C SER A 394 0.50 -0.64 16.08
N TRP A 395 1.06 0.04 17.08
CA TRP A 395 1.01 -0.39 18.47
C TRP A 395 -0.28 0.08 19.18
N ALA A 396 -0.69 1.33 18.94
CA ALA A 396 -1.76 1.97 19.72
C ALA A 396 -3.14 1.34 19.49
N ILE A 397 -3.48 0.97 18.25
CA ILE A 397 -4.79 0.43 17.93
C ILE A 397 -5.05 -0.90 18.67
N PRO A 398 -4.16 -1.93 18.58
CA PRO A 398 -4.33 -3.16 19.35
C PRO A 398 -4.33 -2.93 20.87
N GLU A 399 -3.52 -2.00 21.36
CA GLU A 399 -3.46 -1.69 22.80
C GLU A 399 -4.76 -1.07 23.29
N PHE A 400 -5.33 -0.11 22.55
CA PHE A 400 -6.62 0.48 22.88
C PHE A 400 -7.76 -0.53 22.78
N SER A 401 -7.73 -1.44 21.80
CA SER A 401 -8.75 -2.49 21.64
C SER A 401 -8.75 -3.50 22.80
N ARG A 402 -7.58 -3.80 23.38
CA ARG A 402 -7.47 -4.70 24.53
C ARG A 402 -7.99 -4.10 25.83
N ARG A 403 -7.90 -2.79 26.00
CA ARG A 403 -8.32 -2.09 27.24
C ARG A 403 -9.82 -1.76 27.22
N LYS A 404 -10.65 -2.78 27.33
CA LYS A 404 -12.10 -2.64 27.35
C LYS A 404 -12.64 -2.03 28.66
N ASP A 405 -11.86 -2.10 29.75
CA ASP A 405 -12.14 -1.63 31.10
C ASP A 405 -12.05 -0.10 31.27
N LEU A 406 -11.49 0.62 30.30
CA LEU A 406 -11.32 2.06 30.41
C LEU A 406 -12.65 2.81 30.33
N SER A 407 -12.87 3.75 31.26
CA SER A 407 -13.96 4.74 31.18
C SER A 407 -13.84 5.63 29.95
N ALA A 408 -14.95 6.23 29.50
CA ALA A 408 -14.93 7.16 28.36
C ALA A 408 -13.92 8.30 28.55
N ALA A 409 -13.83 8.85 29.76
CA ALA A 409 -12.87 9.90 30.07
C ALA A 409 -11.41 9.43 29.96
N ALA A 410 -11.10 8.19 30.38
CA ALA A 410 -9.76 7.61 30.27
C ALA A 410 -9.38 7.33 28.82
N ARG A 411 -10.32 6.81 27.99
CA ARG A 411 -10.12 6.62 26.54
C ARG A 411 -9.80 7.93 25.84
N VAL A 412 -10.56 8.98 26.13
CA VAL A 412 -10.33 10.32 25.54
C VAL A 412 -8.98 10.89 25.97
N ARG A 413 -8.60 10.77 27.23
CA ARG A 413 -7.27 11.22 27.72
C ARG A 413 -6.14 10.44 27.04
N ALA A 414 -6.28 9.13 26.89
CA ALA A 414 -5.27 8.30 26.21
C ALA A 414 -5.11 8.72 24.74
N ALA A 415 -6.21 8.99 24.03
CA ALA A 415 -6.16 9.49 22.66
C ALA A 415 -5.44 10.84 22.56
N TYR A 416 -5.73 11.77 23.49
CA TYR A 416 -5.08 13.09 23.51
C TYR A 416 -3.60 12.99 23.85
N ALA A 417 -3.24 12.17 24.83
CA ALA A 417 -1.85 11.96 25.22
C ALA A 417 -1.04 11.38 24.05
N LEU A 418 -1.61 10.44 23.31
CA LEU A 418 -0.97 9.87 22.12
C LEU A 418 -0.71 10.94 21.05
N SER A 419 -1.72 11.74 20.71
CA SER A 419 -1.56 12.85 19.76
C SER A 419 -0.52 13.87 20.25
N ALA A 420 -0.54 14.24 21.53
CA ALA A 420 0.40 15.19 22.09
C ALA A 420 1.86 14.70 21.99
N VAL A 421 2.09 13.41 22.22
CA VAL A 421 3.43 12.80 22.06
C VAL A 421 3.90 12.88 20.60
N ILE A 422 3.02 12.56 19.64
CA ILE A 422 3.39 12.60 18.21
C ILE A 422 3.64 14.04 17.76
N VAL A 423 2.78 14.98 18.15
CA VAL A 423 2.95 16.41 17.85
C VAL A 423 4.25 16.93 18.45
N ALA A 424 4.53 16.64 19.74
CA ALA A 424 5.75 17.08 20.40
C ALA A 424 7.01 16.50 19.74
N ALA A 425 7.00 15.21 19.41
CA ALA A 425 8.12 14.56 18.71
C ALA A 425 8.34 15.16 17.31
N GLY A 426 7.25 15.41 16.57
CA GLY A 426 7.32 16.05 15.24
C GLY A 426 7.81 17.48 15.30
N ALA A 427 7.33 18.27 16.26
CA ALA A 427 7.77 19.63 16.48
C ALA A 427 9.26 19.69 16.91
N ALA A 428 9.68 18.83 17.84
CA ALA A 428 11.08 18.74 18.28
C ALA A 428 12.01 18.38 17.10
N TRP A 429 11.62 17.39 16.29
CA TRP A 429 12.37 17.02 15.08
C TRP A 429 12.46 18.16 14.07
N GLY A 430 11.33 18.80 13.76
CA GLY A 430 11.29 19.92 12.81
C GLY A 430 12.10 21.13 13.28
N THR A 431 12.10 21.41 14.59
CA THR A 431 12.87 22.53 15.18
C THR A 431 14.38 22.36 14.98
N ILE A 432 14.91 21.13 14.90
CA ILE A 432 16.32 20.88 14.58
C ILE A 432 16.71 21.58 13.27
N PHE A 433 15.86 21.50 12.26
CA PHE A 433 16.14 22.10 10.95
C PHE A 433 15.94 23.62 10.91
N LEU A 434 15.16 24.20 11.84
CA LEU A 434 15.02 25.65 11.95
C LEU A 434 16.31 26.31 12.48
N VAL A 435 17.05 25.60 13.32
CA VAL A 435 18.30 26.10 13.91
C VAL A 435 19.53 25.60 13.16
N LEU A 436 19.34 24.83 12.09
CA LEU A 436 20.43 24.25 11.32
C LEU A 436 21.21 25.33 10.57
N PRO A 437 22.55 25.35 10.62
CA PRO A 437 23.36 26.28 9.83
C PRO A 437 23.03 26.14 8.32
N THR A 438 22.89 27.28 7.64
CA THR A 438 22.58 27.36 6.21
C THR A 438 23.51 26.52 5.34
N SER A 439 24.79 26.40 5.72
CA SER A 439 25.79 25.59 5.01
C SER A 439 25.41 24.11 5.00
N ILE A 440 24.90 23.58 6.12
CA ILE A 440 24.43 22.19 6.21
C ILE A 440 23.13 22.02 5.42
N GLY A 441 22.21 23.01 5.52
CA GLY A 441 20.98 23.00 4.75
C GLY A 441 21.21 22.97 3.24
N HIS A 442 22.13 23.80 2.76
CA HIS A 442 22.55 23.76 1.35
C HIS A 442 23.24 22.44 0.95
N SER A 443 23.99 21.82 1.85
CA SER A 443 24.57 20.49 1.59
C SER A 443 23.49 19.40 1.48
N LEU A 444 22.33 19.57 2.12
CA LEU A 444 21.20 18.62 2.06
C LEU A 444 20.31 18.84 0.83
N LEU A 445 19.84 20.09 0.60
CA LEU A 445 18.80 20.42 -0.38
C LEU A 445 19.29 21.34 -1.52
N GLY A 446 20.59 21.64 -1.59
CA GLY A 446 21.16 22.48 -2.61
C GLY A 446 20.47 23.85 -2.71
N GLN A 447 20.12 24.27 -3.92
CA GLN A 447 19.45 25.54 -4.19
C GLN A 447 18.02 25.63 -3.65
N THR A 448 17.38 24.50 -3.32
CA THR A 448 16.02 24.47 -2.80
C THR A 448 15.94 24.77 -1.30
N TRP A 449 17.10 24.80 -0.61
CA TRP A 449 17.16 24.98 0.84
C TRP A 449 16.49 26.28 1.32
N GLU A 450 16.82 27.41 0.74
CA GLU A 450 16.30 28.71 1.20
C GLU A 450 14.79 28.74 1.23
N GLN A 451 14.17 28.40 0.09
CA GLN A 451 12.71 28.39 -0.03
C GLN A 451 12.05 27.32 0.87
N THR A 452 12.71 26.17 1.05
CA THR A 452 12.26 25.13 1.97
C THR A 452 12.33 25.62 3.41
N HIS A 453 13.42 26.28 3.80
CA HIS A 453 13.64 26.80 5.14
C HIS A 453 12.65 27.91 5.50
N ASP A 454 12.34 28.82 4.56
CA ASP A 454 11.34 29.89 4.75
C ASP A 454 9.95 29.34 5.08
N LEU A 455 9.61 28.17 4.51
CA LEU A 455 8.32 27.51 4.72
C LEU A 455 8.32 26.56 5.93
N LEU A 456 9.52 26.24 6.48
CA LEU A 456 9.68 25.14 7.43
C LEU A 456 8.91 25.37 8.74
N ALA A 457 8.96 26.57 9.30
CA ALA A 457 8.24 26.90 10.54
C ALA A 457 6.73 26.70 10.40
N LEU A 458 6.15 27.19 9.30
CA LEU A 458 4.73 27.00 9.00
C LEU A 458 4.42 25.53 8.72
N SER A 459 5.32 24.80 8.05
CA SER A 459 5.13 23.40 7.74
C SER A 459 5.20 22.49 8.97
N ILE A 460 5.94 22.87 10.01
CA ILE A 460 5.90 22.20 11.32
C ILE A 460 4.51 22.36 11.95
N VAL A 461 3.93 23.56 11.90
CA VAL A 461 2.57 23.83 12.37
C VAL A 461 1.53 23.06 11.52
N GLN A 462 1.73 23.02 10.21
CA GLN A 462 0.91 22.22 9.30
C GLN A 462 0.94 20.73 9.69
N GLN A 463 2.13 20.15 9.89
CA GLN A 463 2.32 18.74 10.23
C GLN A 463 1.73 18.37 11.60
N ALA A 464 1.70 19.33 12.53
CA ALA A 464 1.08 19.14 13.84
C ALA A 464 -0.44 18.88 13.74
N GLY A 465 -1.12 19.40 12.72
CA GLY A 465 -2.56 19.18 12.48
C GLY A 465 -2.92 17.70 12.30
N PRO A 466 -2.44 17.01 11.25
CA PRO A 466 -2.67 15.58 11.08
C PRO A 466 -2.14 14.76 12.26
N ALA A 467 -0.97 15.11 12.85
CA ALA A 467 -0.44 14.45 14.04
C ALA A 467 -1.41 14.52 15.24
N ALA A 468 -2.10 15.66 15.43
CA ALA A 468 -3.10 15.83 16.47
C ALA A 468 -4.34 14.94 16.30
N THR A 469 -4.63 14.48 15.09
CA THR A 469 -5.79 13.61 14.80
C THR A 469 -5.48 12.12 14.95
N VAL A 470 -4.21 11.71 15.04
CA VAL A 470 -3.80 10.29 15.10
C VAL A 470 -4.39 9.58 16.31
N GLY A 471 -4.31 10.16 17.50
CA GLY A 471 -4.84 9.55 18.72
C GLY A 471 -6.36 9.32 18.68
N PRO A 472 -7.17 10.34 18.33
CA PRO A 472 -8.60 10.18 18.06
C PRO A 472 -8.91 9.12 17.01
N ALA A 473 -8.17 9.09 15.88
CA ALA A 473 -8.35 8.09 14.84
C ALA A 473 -8.08 6.67 15.36
N CYS A 474 -6.94 6.43 16.03
CA CYS A 474 -6.62 5.14 16.64
C CYS A 474 -7.71 4.67 17.62
N MET A 475 -8.22 5.59 18.45
CA MET A 475 -9.28 5.26 19.40
C MET A 475 -10.59 4.92 18.69
N LEU A 476 -10.98 5.65 17.64
CA LEU A 476 -12.19 5.35 16.86
C LEU A 476 -12.08 3.99 16.16
N TYR A 477 -10.91 3.63 15.62
CA TYR A 477 -10.67 2.30 15.07
C TYR A 477 -10.78 1.21 16.14
N ALA A 478 -10.17 1.42 17.29
CA ALA A 478 -10.22 0.48 18.42
C ALA A 478 -11.65 0.26 18.96
N LEU A 479 -12.51 1.28 18.82
CA LEU A 479 -13.93 1.20 19.19
C LEU A 479 -14.84 0.66 18.06
N GLY A 480 -14.27 0.22 16.91
CA GLY A 480 -15.05 -0.27 15.77
C GLY A 480 -15.83 0.81 15.02
N LYS A 481 -15.50 2.10 15.24
CA LYS A 481 -16.21 3.24 14.63
C LYS A 481 -15.48 3.81 13.39
N ALA A 482 -14.89 2.96 12.55
CA ALA A 482 -14.14 3.35 11.33
C ALA A 482 -14.94 4.27 10.38
N LYS A 483 -16.27 4.14 10.32
CA LYS A 483 -17.13 5.04 9.53
C LYS A 483 -17.01 6.51 9.96
N LEU A 484 -16.75 6.79 11.24
CA LEU A 484 -16.58 8.15 11.74
C LEU A 484 -15.25 8.75 11.28
N THR A 485 -14.18 7.95 11.21
CA THR A 485 -12.89 8.39 10.66
C THR A 485 -13.02 8.76 9.20
N PHE A 486 -13.69 7.91 8.40
CA PHE A 486 -13.96 8.21 7.00
C PHE A 486 -14.76 9.52 6.82
N ARG A 487 -15.82 9.73 7.63
CA ARG A 487 -16.61 10.98 7.56
C ARG A 487 -15.77 12.21 7.90
N ALA A 488 -14.91 12.14 8.91
CA ALA A 488 -14.01 13.23 9.27
C ALA A 488 -13.03 13.54 8.12
N ASN A 489 -12.46 12.49 7.51
CA ASN A 489 -11.59 12.60 6.36
C ASN A 489 -12.31 13.16 5.12
N ALA A 490 -13.56 12.78 4.89
CA ALA A 490 -14.37 13.31 3.79
C ALA A 490 -14.66 14.82 3.93
N VAL A 491 -14.75 15.32 5.16
CA VAL A 491 -14.85 16.78 5.42
C VAL A 491 -13.51 17.48 5.18
N LEU A 492 -12.40 16.84 5.51
CA LEU A 492 -11.05 17.39 5.31
C LEU A 492 -10.66 17.47 3.83
N ALA A 493 -11.03 16.47 3.02
CA ALA A 493 -10.55 16.31 1.65
C ALA A 493 -10.75 17.56 0.75
N PRO A 494 -11.94 18.16 0.63
CA PRO A 494 -12.12 19.35 -0.21
C PRO A 494 -11.32 20.55 0.33
N GLN A 495 -11.12 20.67 1.62
CA GLN A 495 -10.35 21.74 2.25
C GLN A 495 -8.86 21.64 1.90
N LEU A 496 -8.32 20.41 1.80
CA LEU A 496 -6.94 20.17 1.37
C LEU A 496 -6.66 20.60 -0.08
N VAL A 497 -7.69 20.73 -0.89
CA VAL A 497 -7.57 21.22 -2.27
C VAL A 497 -7.82 22.71 -2.33
N VAL A 498 -8.94 23.17 -1.78
CA VAL A 498 -9.41 24.55 -1.96
C VAL A 498 -8.55 25.56 -1.18
N TYR A 499 -8.26 25.30 0.08
CA TYR A 499 -7.59 26.30 0.92
C TYR A 499 -6.14 26.60 0.50
N PRO A 500 -5.30 25.60 0.12
CA PRO A 500 -3.95 25.91 -0.38
C PRO A 500 -3.97 26.69 -1.70
N ILE A 501 -4.93 26.44 -2.60
CA ILE A 501 -5.06 27.15 -3.86
C ILE A 501 -5.47 28.60 -3.60
N VAL A 502 -6.51 28.82 -2.79
CA VAL A 502 -6.92 30.18 -2.38
C VAL A 502 -5.78 30.89 -1.63
N GLY A 503 -5.07 30.17 -0.77
CA GLY A 503 -3.90 30.69 -0.07
C GLY A 503 -2.78 31.11 -1.02
N LEU A 504 -2.53 30.35 -2.08
CA LEU A 504 -1.53 30.69 -3.12
C LEU A 504 -1.88 32.04 -3.79
N GLU A 505 -3.12 32.23 -4.14
CA GLU A 505 -3.60 33.48 -4.78
C GLU A 505 -3.47 34.70 -3.86
N ILE A 506 -3.67 34.54 -2.54
CA ILE A 506 -3.66 35.64 -1.58
C ILE A 506 -2.24 35.98 -1.13
N GLY A 507 -1.40 34.98 -0.87
CA GLY A 507 -0.11 35.16 -0.18
C GLY A 507 1.03 34.30 -0.73
N GLY A 508 0.93 33.86 -1.99
CA GLY A 508 1.97 33.06 -2.62
C GLY A 508 2.22 31.74 -1.89
N GLY A 509 3.47 31.30 -1.87
CA GLY A 509 3.87 30.04 -1.23
C GLY A 509 3.53 29.96 0.25
N THR A 510 3.77 31.04 0.99
CA THR A 510 3.40 31.15 2.41
C THR A 510 1.89 31.00 2.61
N GLY A 511 1.10 31.66 1.76
CA GLY A 511 -0.36 31.57 1.77
C GLY A 511 -0.84 30.16 1.50
N ALA A 512 -0.23 29.43 0.57
CA ALA A 512 -0.56 28.03 0.28
C ALA A 512 -0.35 27.12 1.51
N VAL A 513 0.78 27.29 2.23
CA VAL A 513 1.03 26.53 3.46
C VAL A 513 0.06 26.91 4.58
N CYS A 514 -0.29 28.20 4.70
CA CYS A 514 -1.34 28.64 5.62
C CYS A 514 -2.71 28.02 5.27
N GLY A 515 -3.00 27.84 3.98
CA GLY A 515 -4.19 27.11 3.52
C GLY A 515 -4.21 25.65 4.00
N TYR A 516 -3.09 24.94 3.91
CA TYR A 516 -2.98 23.59 4.46
C TYR A 516 -3.13 23.58 5.99
N ILE A 517 -2.51 24.55 6.70
CA ILE A 517 -2.69 24.69 8.16
C ILE A 517 -4.18 24.82 8.48
N LEU A 518 -4.87 25.74 7.81
CA LEU A 518 -6.28 25.98 8.04
C LEU A 518 -7.13 24.72 7.79
N ALA A 519 -6.86 24.00 6.70
CA ALA A 519 -7.56 22.75 6.36
C ALA A 519 -7.48 21.72 7.47
N PHE A 520 -6.27 21.47 7.97
CA PHE A 520 -6.08 20.48 9.05
C PHE A 520 -6.64 20.97 10.38
N TRP A 521 -6.32 22.19 10.81
CA TRP A 521 -6.66 22.67 12.13
C TRP A 521 -8.15 22.93 12.33
N VAL A 522 -8.90 23.29 11.29
CA VAL A 522 -10.37 23.39 11.33
C VAL A 522 -11.01 22.03 11.58
N THR A 523 -10.41 20.94 11.10
CA THR A 523 -10.95 19.59 11.30
C THR A 523 -10.54 18.95 12.62
N VAL A 524 -9.45 19.39 13.28
CA VAL A 524 -9.01 18.84 14.57
C VAL A 524 -10.12 18.82 15.64
N PRO A 525 -10.90 19.89 15.86
CA PRO A 525 -12.01 19.85 16.82
C PRO A 525 -13.07 18.79 16.49
N ILE A 526 -13.32 18.52 15.20
CA ILE A 526 -14.27 17.50 14.76
C ILE A 526 -13.82 16.13 15.26
N TRP A 527 -12.54 15.78 15.10
CA TRP A 527 -11.97 14.54 15.58
C TRP A 527 -12.12 14.38 17.11
N PHE A 528 -11.88 15.45 17.85
CA PHE A 528 -12.02 15.44 19.30
C PHE A 528 -13.48 15.30 19.75
N ILE A 529 -14.42 15.88 19.04
CA ILE A 529 -15.86 15.72 19.29
C ILE A 529 -16.28 14.27 19.00
N LEU A 530 -15.84 13.72 17.87
CA LEU A 530 -16.20 12.36 17.45
C LEU A 530 -15.69 11.32 18.43
N VAL A 531 -14.42 11.39 18.88
CA VAL A 531 -13.89 10.44 19.85
C VAL A 531 -14.57 10.54 21.20
N ARG A 532 -14.93 11.77 21.66
CA ARG A 532 -15.69 11.95 22.91
C ARG A 532 -17.08 11.32 22.83
N ARG A 533 -17.78 11.52 21.71
CA ARG A 533 -19.11 10.94 21.48
C ARG A 533 -19.05 9.42 21.42
N ALA A 534 -18.13 8.87 20.63
CA ALA A 534 -17.97 7.43 20.48
C ALA A 534 -17.57 6.74 21.80
N ALA A 535 -16.67 7.34 22.59
CA ALA A 535 -16.26 6.80 23.87
C ALA A 535 -17.44 6.74 24.88
N ARG A 536 -18.29 7.79 24.93
CA ARG A 536 -19.49 7.84 25.77
C ARG A 536 -20.56 6.86 25.30
N GLU A 537 -20.76 6.71 24.00
CA GLU A 537 -21.70 5.76 23.42
C GLU A 537 -21.35 4.33 23.85
N VAL A 538 -20.08 3.92 23.67
CA VAL A 538 -19.61 2.58 24.06
C VAL A 538 -19.72 2.36 25.57
N GLU A 539 -19.40 3.36 26.40
CA GLU A 539 -19.56 3.27 27.86
C GLU A 539 -21.03 3.07 28.24
N ARG A 540 -21.94 3.80 27.61
CA ARG A 540 -23.38 3.68 27.82
C ARG A 540 -23.92 2.31 27.39
N ASP A 541 -23.52 1.84 26.19
CA ASP A 541 -23.95 0.53 25.69
C ASP A 541 -23.45 -0.60 26.59
N THR A 542 -22.24 -0.47 27.13
CA THR A 542 -21.67 -1.42 28.08
C THR A 542 -22.44 -1.39 29.41
N ALA A 543 -22.83 -0.21 29.91
CA ALA A 543 -23.61 -0.07 31.15
C ALA A 543 -25.01 -0.70 31.01
N ILE A 544 -25.69 -0.49 29.86
CA ILE A 544 -26.99 -1.11 29.57
C ILE A 544 -26.86 -2.64 29.50
N ALA A 545 -25.81 -3.15 28.83
CA ALA A 545 -25.57 -4.59 28.75
C ALA A 545 -25.33 -5.24 30.12
N LEU A 546 -24.72 -4.51 31.07
CA LEU A 546 -24.47 -4.98 32.43
C LEU A 546 -25.67 -4.85 33.34
N SER A 547 -26.59 -3.89 33.10
CA SER A 547 -27.81 -3.70 33.91
C SER A 547 -28.91 -4.73 33.62
N GLY A 548 -28.78 -5.50 32.51
CA GLY A 548 -29.81 -6.48 32.13
C GLY A 548 -31.12 -5.87 31.64
N GLU A 549 -31.20 -4.55 31.51
CA GLU A 549 -32.37 -3.88 30.94
C GLU A 549 -32.48 -4.17 29.45
N PRO A 550 -33.63 -4.64 28.92
CA PRO A 550 -33.81 -4.81 27.49
C PRO A 550 -33.66 -3.45 26.81
N ALA A 551 -32.83 -3.39 25.78
CA ALA A 551 -32.69 -2.21 24.94
C ALA A 551 -34.09 -1.74 24.51
N GLY A 552 -34.48 -0.53 24.94
CA GLY A 552 -35.76 0.05 24.57
C GLY A 552 -35.90 0.04 23.03
N PRO A 553 -37.14 -0.12 22.51
CA PRO A 553 -37.34 -0.27 21.07
C PRO A 553 -36.71 0.92 20.34
N ALA A 554 -35.86 0.61 19.38
CA ALA A 554 -35.35 1.60 18.42
C ALA A 554 -36.57 2.35 17.87
N VAL A 555 -36.53 3.67 17.94
CA VAL A 555 -37.58 4.55 17.38
C VAL A 555 -37.71 4.20 15.90
N GLN A 556 -38.60 3.26 15.62
CA GLN A 556 -39.05 2.99 14.26
C GLN A 556 -39.72 4.27 13.78
N GLY A 557 -39.18 4.89 12.77
CA GLY A 557 -39.74 6.05 12.11
C GLY A 557 -41.22 5.77 11.81
N ARG A 558 -42.11 6.65 12.34
CA ARG A 558 -43.53 6.65 12.01
C ARG A 558 -43.68 6.53 10.49
N VAL A 559 -44.15 5.38 10.05
CA VAL A 559 -44.74 5.25 8.72
C VAL A 559 -46.00 6.12 8.70
N PRO A 560 -46.19 7.04 7.76
CA PRO A 560 -47.43 7.77 7.66
C PRO A 560 -48.56 6.78 7.35
N GLU A 561 -49.55 6.66 8.22
CA GLU A 561 -50.79 5.92 7.97
C GLU A 561 -51.50 6.61 6.79
N HIS A 562 -51.67 5.89 5.71
CA HIS A 562 -52.60 6.26 4.63
C HIS A 562 -54.02 6.20 5.16
N PRO A 563 -54.86 7.24 5.01
CA PRO A 563 -56.27 7.18 5.39
C PRO A 563 -56.97 6.22 4.40
N THR A 564 -57.45 5.10 4.94
CA THR A 564 -58.43 4.23 4.27
C THR A 564 -59.74 4.97 4.14
N GLY A 565 -60.03 5.52 2.96
CA GLY A 565 -61.32 6.03 2.62
C GLY A 565 -62.33 4.91 2.44
N THR A 566 -63.21 4.75 3.41
CA THR A 566 -64.44 4.00 3.25
C THR A 566 -65.43 4.86 2.49
N GLY A 567 -65.68 4.50 1.24
CA GLY A 567 -66.82 5.02 0.46
C GLY A 567 -67.97 4.05 0.61
N ASN A 568 -69.06 4.51 1.20
CA ASN A 568 -70.35 3.86 1.17
C ASN A 568 -71.27 4.55 0.16
N ASP A 569 -71.89 3.72 -0.65
CA ASP A 569 -73.22 3.76 -1.24
C ASP A 569 -73.92 5.10 -1.52
N GLN A 570 -74.21 5.37 -2.78
CA GLN A 570 -75.51 5.28 -3.44
C GLN A 570 -75.36 5.57 -4.93
#